data_b72187acd542aa4a6056413d4fbc73bb
#
_entry.id   b72187acd542aa4a6056413d4fbc73bb
#
_cell.length_a   1.000
_cell.length_b   1.000
_cell.length_c   1.000
_cell.angle_alpha   90.00
_cell.angle_beta   90.00
_cell.angle_gamma   90.00
#
_symmetry.space_group_name_H-M   'P 1'
#
loop_
_entity.id
_entity.type
_entity.pdbx_description
1 polymer ?
#
loop_
_entity_poly.entity_id
_entity_poly.type
_entity_poly.pdbx_seq_one_letter_code
_entity_poly.pdbx_strand_id
1 'polypeptide(L)'
;MFLTRFSPERSGFKFRNTFYLPLPGRSQPALIGLCGGMCFTALDAWESARQPQPELNKGLLRYLTLRQWSSLTTARLAFLILSLMLPDAVLKAFTMRISMQKLRRCLANGRPPVLLLFRTRGFRQILNNHQVLAIGYQQRSADLAEIGIYDPNYGQQTAAMSISSDPEHVFIRHSTGEVDRGFLVMDNGFKSLFAWLYRIVIR
;
A
#
# COMPACT_ATOMS: atom_id res chain seq x y z
N MET A 1 20.13 3.47 6.92
CA MET A 1 19.20 2.37 6.61
C MET A 1 18.16 2.29 7.70
N PHE A 2 16.88 2.18 7.36
CA PHE A 2 15.79 1.90 8.30
C PHE A 2 15.13 0.59 7.87
N LEU A 3 14.84 -0.29 8.82
CA LEU A 3 14.16 -1.56 8.58
C LEU A 3 13.17 -1.80 9.70
N THR A 4 11.93 -2.15 9.35
CA THR A 4 10.92 -2.56 10.33
C THR A 4 11.05 -4.04 10.65
N ARG A 5 10.33 -4.51 11.69
CA ARG A 5 10.25 -5.93 12.04
C ARG A 5 9.19 -6.69 11.22
N PHE A 6 8.48 -6.01 10.31
CA PHE A 6 7.54 -6.65 9.40
C PHE A 6 8.31 -7.44 8.33
N SER A 7 8.05 -8.75 8.23
CA SER A 7 8.59 -9.60 7.16
C SER A 7 7.44 -10.10 6.29
N PRO A 8 7.48 -9.89 4.96
CA PRO A 8 6.45 -10.40 4.05
C PRO A 8 6.24 -11.91 4.16
N GLU A 9 7.31 -12.69 4.36
CA GLU A 9 7.27 -14.14 4.48
C GLU A 9 6.46 -14.62 5.70
N ARG A 10 6.49 -13.85 6.81
CA ARG A 10 5.81 -14.20 8.07
C ARG A 10 4.49 -13.46 8.24
N SER A 11 4.42 -12.22 7.78
CA SER A 11 3.33 -11.29 8.07
C SER A 11 2.50 -10.94 6.82
N GLY A 12 2.92 -11.37 5.63
CA GLY A 12 2.17 -11.22 4.39
C GLY A 12 1.18 -12.36 4.17
N PHE A 13 0.19 -12.13 3.30
CA PHE A 13 -0.73 -13.18 2.88
C PHE A 13 -0.07 -14.14 1.90
N LYS A 14 -0.42 -15.45 1.99
CA LYS A 14 0.06 -16.47 1.06
C LYS A 14 -0.61 -16.40 -0.32
N PHE A 15 -1.81 -15.81 -0.39
CA PHE A 15 -2.56 -15.63 -1.64
C PHE A 15 -2.34 -14.22 -2.21
N ARG A 16 -2.55 -14.09 -3.52
CA ARG A 16 -2.39 -12.83 -4.25
C ARG A 16 -3.66 -11.98 -4.18
N ASN A 17 -3.50 -10.69 -4.46
CA ASN A 17 -4.58 -9.69 -4.51
C ASN A 17 -5.47 -9.87 -5.76
N THR A 18 -6.21 -10.97 -5.81
CA THR A 18 -7.06 -11.36 -6.93
C THR A 18 -8.37 -11.89 -6.41
N PHE A 19 -9.44 -11.08 -6.45
CA PHE A 19 -10.74 -11.41 -5.90
C PHE A 19 -11.82 -11.33 -6.96
N TYR A 20 -12.73 -12.30 -6.98
CA TYR A 20 -13.91 -12.30 -7.82
C TYR A 20 -15.12 -11.91 -6.96
N LEU A 21 -15.61 -10.69 -7.13
CA LEU A 21 -16.75 -10.17 -6.37
C LEU A 21 -17.97 -9.95 -7.27
N PRO A 22 -19.17 -10.40 -6.84
CA PRO A 22 -20.38 -10.07 -7.55
C PRO A 22 -20.63 -8.56 -7.46
N LEU A 23 -20.83 -7.92 -8.60
CA LEU A 23 -21.21 -6.51 -8.66
C LEU A 23 -22.67 -6.38 -9.11
N PRO A 24 -23.43 -5.44 -8.51
CA PRO A 24 -24.80 -5.17 -8.95
C PRO A 24 -24.85 -4.85 -10.45
N GLY A 25 -25.80 -5.45 -11.16
CA GLY A 25 -26.01 -5.23 -12.58
C GLY A 25 -25.03 -5.96 -13.53
N ARG A 26 -24.15 -6.83 -13.00
CA ARG A 26 -23.29 -7.69 -13.81
C ARG A 26 -23.63 -9.17 -13.64
N SER A 27 -23.74 -9.90 -14.75
CA SER A 27 -23.96 -11.36 -14.76
C SER A 27 -22.73 -12.16 -14.34
N GLN A 28 -21.52 -11.60 -14.52
CA GLN A 28 -20.27 -12.23 -14.17
C GLN A 28 -19.59 -11.46 -13.01
N PRO A 29 -18.98 -12.19 -12.04
CA PRO A 29 -18.18 -11.55 -11.00
C PRO A 29 -17.06 -10.69 -11.61
N ALA A 30 -16.84 -9.51 -11.05
CA ALA A 30 -15.73 -8.67 -11.47
C ALA A 30 -14.45 -9.04 -10.72
N LEU A 31 -13.34 -9.05 -11.44
CA LEU A 31 -12.02 -9.14 -10.83
C LEU A 31 -11.68 -7.82 -10.16
N ILE A 32 -11.48 -7.84 -8.84
CA ILE A 32 -11.19 -6.66 -8.03
C ILE A 32 -9.94 -6.91 -7.19
N GLY A 33 -9.07 -5.90 -7.13
CA GLY A 33 -7.98 -5.86 -6.17
C GLY A 33 -8.41 -5.18 -4.86
N LEU A 34 -8.03 -5.77 -3.73
CA LEU A 34 -8.20 -5.21 -2.38
C LEU A 34 -6.83 -4.90 -1.77
N CYS A 35 -5.94 -4.26 -2.55
CA CYS A 35 -4.56 -4.01 -2.14
C CYS A 35 -4.42 -3.27 -0.81
N GLY A 36 -5.22 -2.21 -0.60
CA GLY A 36 -5.26 -1.50 0.67
C GLY A 36 -5.82 -2.35 1.80
N GLY A 37 -6.89 -3.09 1.53
CA GLY A 37 -7.46 -4.04 2.48
C GLY A 37 -6.42 -5.05 2.95
N MET A 38 -5.66 -5.63 2.03
CA MET A 38 -4.60 -6.59 2.35
C MET A 38 -3.44 -5.94 3.11
N CYS A 39 -2.94 -4.78 2.67
CA CYS A 39 -1.86 -4.07 3.37
C CYS A 39 -2.25 -3.74 4.83
N PHE A 40 -3.43 -3.14 5.04
CA PHE A 40 -3.87 -2.79 6.38
C PHE A 40 -4.22 -4.00 7.24
N THR A 41 -4.80 -5.07 6.65
CA THR A 41 -5.09 -6.31 7.40
C THR A 41 -3.81 -7.05 7.80
N ALA A 42 -2.80 -7.11 6.92
CA ALA A 42 -1.49 -7.67 7.26
C ALA A 42 -0.83 -6.88 8.41
N LEU A 43 -0.98 -5.55 8.40
CA LEU A 43 -0.50 -4.68 9.48
C LEU A 43 -1.27 -4.91 10.78
N ASP A 44 -2.60 -5.06 10.74
CA ASP A 44 -3.43 -5.35 11.94
C ASP A 44 -3.04 -6.71 12.56
N ALA A 45 -2.81 -7.73 11.74
CA ALA A 45 -2.33 -9.03 12.18
C ALA A 45 -0.95 -8.91 12.86
N TRP A 46 -0.02 -8.23 12.22
CA TRP A 46 1.33 -8.00 12.73
C TRP A 46 1.33 -7.20 14.04
N GLU A 47 0.58 -6.11 14.14
CA GLU A 47 0.41 -5.32 15.36
C GLU A 47 -0.28 -6.11 16.50
N SER A 48 -1.07 -7.12 16.12
CA SER A 48 -1.72 -8.05 17.06
C SER A 48 -0.83 -9.21 17.50
N ALA A 49 0.42 -9.28 17.01
CA ALA A 49 1.34 -10.41 17.17
C ALA A 49 0.74 -11.74 16.66
N ARG A 50 -0.04 -11.69 15.58
CA ARG A 50 -0.62 -12.85 14.89
C ARG A 50 -0.11 -12.93 13.46
N GLN A 51 -0.16 -14.13 12.90
CA GLN A 51 0.03 -14.31 11.46
C GLN A 51 -1.30 -14.08 10.73
N PRO A 52 -1.28 -13.51 9.51
CA PRO A 52 -2.46 -13.48 8.65
C PRO A 52 -2.98 -14.90 8.38
N GLN A 53 -4.28 -15.03 8.20
CA GLN A 53 -4.85 -16.34 7.81
C GLN A 53 -4.26 -16.79 6.48
N PRO A 54 -3.84 -18.07 6.37
CA PRO A 54 -3.18 -18.59 5.18
C PRO A 54 -4.12 -18.71 3.99
N GLU A 55 -5.42 -18.86 4.24
CA GLU A 55 -6.46 -19.07 3.23
C GLU A 55 -7.56 -18.03 3.32
N LEU A 56 -8.14 -17.72 2.15
CA LEU A 56 -9.25 -16.80 2.05
C LEU A 56 -10.55 -17.50 2.47
N ASN A 57 -11.21 -16.96 3.49
CA ASN A 57 -12.56 -17.36 3.89
C ASN A 57 -13.52 -16.14 3.87
N LYS A 58 -14.82 -16.38 4.07
CA LYS A 58 -15.84 -15.31 4.03
C LYS A 58 -15.60 -14.23 5.09
N GLY A 59 -15.13 -14.60 6.29
CA GLY A 59 -14.83 -13.65 7.36
C GLY A 59 -13.66 -12.75 7.00
N LEU A 60 -12.57 -13.34 6.51
CA LEU A 60 -11.39 -12.59 6.06
C LEU A 60 -11.74 -11.68 4.87
N LEU A 61 -12.50 -12.15 3.87
CA LEU A 61 -12.89 -11.33 2.73
C LEU A 61 -13.72 -10.10 3.17
N ARG A 62 -14.67 -10.27 4.10
CA ARG A 62 -15.42 -9.15 4.68
C ARG A 62 -14.50 -8.16 5.40
N TYR A 63 -13.52 -8.67 6.15
CA TYR A 63 -12.55 -7.82 6.85
C TYR A 63 -11.65 -7.06 5.88
N LEU A 64 -11.10 -7.72 4.85
CA LEU A 64 -10.33 -7.08 3.78
C LEU A 64 -11.12 -5.96 3.10
N THR A 65 -12.40 -6.21 2.80
CA THR A 65 -13.29 -5.22 2.19
C THR A 65 -13.51 -4.02 3.12
N LEU A 66 -13.78 -4.28 4.41
CA LEU A 66 -13.91 -3.22 5.42
C LEU A 66 -12.63 -2.37 5.50
N ARG A 67 -11.46 -3.02 5.54
CA ARG A 67 -10.17 -2.32 5.60
C ARG A 67 -9.86 -1.56 4.31
N GLN A 68 -10.26 -2.07 3.15
CA GLN A 68 -10.15 -1.35 1.88
C GLN A 68 -10.93 -0.03 1.93
N TRP A 69 -12.19 -0.06 2.36
CA TRP A 69 -13.00 1.15 2.50
C TRP A 69 -12.47 2.10 3.57
N SER A 70 -12.06 1.58 4.74
CA SER A 70 -11.48 2.40 5.81
C SER A 70 -10.13 3.04 5.43
N SER A 71 -9.43 2.47 4.46
CA SER A 71 -8.19 3.04 3.95
C SER A 71 -8.41 4.32 3.13
N LEU A 72 -9.58 4.45 2.51
CA LEU A 72 -9.97 5.57 1.66
C LEU A 72 -10.84 6.57 2.43
N THR A 73 -10.25 7.25 3.42
CA THR A 73 -10.95 8.38 4.08
C THR A 73 -11.28 9.47 3.08
N THR A 74 -12.26 10.33 3.40
CA THR A 74 -12.69 11.42 2.53
C THR A 74 -11.51 12.26 2.00
N ALA A 75 -10.56 12.61 2.88
CA ALA A 75 -9.39 13.37 2.48
C ALA A 75 -8.46 12.59 1.53
N ARG A 76 -8.26 11.29 1.77
CA ARG A 76 -7.42 10.43 0.91
C ARG A 76 -8.09 10.19 -0.44
N LEU A 77 -9.40 9.99 -0.46
CA LEU A 77 -10.18 9.85 -1.69
C LEU A 77 -10.15 11.16 -2.50
N ALA A 78 -10.34 12.30 -1.86
CA ALA A 78 -10.23 13.61 -2.52
C ALA A 78 -8.84 13.82 -3.11
N PHE A 79 -7.78 13.46 -2.37
CA PHE A 79 -6.41 13.57 -2.89
C PHE A 79 -6.14 12.58 -4.02
N LEU A 80 -6.67 11.36 -3.95
CA LEU A 80 -6.60 10.39 -5.06
C LEU A 80 -7.27 10.95 -6.31
N ILE A 81 -8.48 11.49 -6.20
CA ILE A 81 -9.19 12.12 -7.32
C ILE A 81 -8.38 13.28 -7.90
N LEU A 82 -7.87 14.17 -7.04
CA LEU A 82 -7.04 15.30 -7.47
C LEU A 82 -5.77 14.81 -8.20
N SER A 83 -5.13 13.75 -7.72
CA SER A 83 -3.91 13.20 -8.33
C SER A 83 -4.10 12.75 -9.79
N LEU A 84 -5.33 12.38 -10.19
CA LEU A 84 -5.64 12.00 -11.57
C LEU A 84 -5.53 13.18 -12.55
N MET A 85 -5.67 14.40 -12.05
CA MET A 85 -5.65 15.65 -12.84
C MET A 85 -4.31 16.38 -12.74
N LEU A 86 -3.53 16.15 -11.67
CA LEU A 86 -2.28 16.86 -11.44
C LEU A 86 -1.19 16.41 -12.41
N PRO A 87 -0.31 17.34 -12.85
CA PRO A 87 0.90 17.02 -13.60
C PRO A 87 1.85 16.12 -12.80
N ASP A 88 2.63 15.28 -13.49
CA ASP A 88 3.58 14.36 -12.82
C ASP A 88 4.63 15.12 -12.02
N ALA A 89 5.11 16.24 -12.52
CA ALA A 89 6.08 17.09 -11.80
C ALA A 89 5.54 17.53 -10.44
N VAL A 90 4.25 17.86 -10.33
CA VAL A 90 3.62 18.26 -9.06
C VAL A 90 3.53 17.07 -8.11
N LEU A 91 3.12 15.88 -8.60
CA LEU A 91 3.04 14.67 -7.78
C LEU A 91 4.42 14.19 -7.33
N LYS A 92 5.42 14.26 -8.20
CA LYS A 92 6.80 13.94 -7.86
C LYS A 92 7.34 14.92 -6.80
N ALA A 93 7.14 16.23 -6.96
CA ALA A 93 7.56 17.23 -5.98
C ALA A 93 6.88 17.02 -4.63
N PHE A 94 5.57 16.73 -4.61
CA PHE A 94 4.83 16.37 -3.41
C PHE A 94 5.42 15.11 -2.74
N THR A 95 5.68 14.07 -3.54
CA THR A 95 6.27 12.82 -3.05
C THR A 95 7.63 13.09 -2.40
N MET A 96 8.52 13.82 -3.07
CA MET A 96 9.87 14.07 -2.57
C MET A 96 9.88 14.97 -1.33
N ARG A 97 9.05 16.02 -1.29
CA ARG A 97 9.06 17.00 -0.20
C ARG A 97 8.26 16.57 1.03
N ILE A 98 7.14 15.88 0.83
CA ILE A 98 6.19 15.57 1.91
C ILE A 98 6.19 14.07 2.22
N SER A 99 5.89 13.23 1.21
CA SER A 99 5.72 11.80 1.45
C SER A 99 7.01 11.11 1.88
N MET A 100 8.15 11.46 1.29
CA MET A 100 9.46 10.88 1.66
C MET A 100 9.85 11.23 3.09
N GLN A 101 9.61 12.46 3.55
CA GLN A 101 9.91 12.84 4.94
C GLN A 101 9.04 12.04 5.92
N LYS A 102 7.73 11.91 5.62
CA LYS A 102 6.80 11.14 6.42
C LYS A 102 7.16 9.66 6.43
N LEU A 103 7.51 9.08 5.28
CA LEU A 103 7.97 7.70 5.14
C LEU A 103 9.19 7.42 6.04
N ARG A 104 10.24 8.23 5.90
CA ARG A 104 11.46 8.08 6.71
C ARG A 104 11.17 8.16 8.20
N ARG A 105 10.34 9.10 8.63
CA ARG A 105 9.91 9.24 10.04
C ARG A 105 9.15 8.02 10.54
N CYS A 106 8.23 7.46 9.75
CA CYS A 106 7.51 6.25 10.12
C CYS A 106 8.47 5.06 10.28
N LEU A 107 9.34 4.82 9.29
CA LEU A 107 10.29 3.71 9.30
C LEU A 107 11.35 3.85 10.40
N ALA A 108 11.85 5.07 10.66
CA ALA A 108 12.76 5.33 11.78
C ALA A 108 12.15 4.96 13.15
N ASN A 109 10.83 5.10 13.27
CA ASN A 109 10.07 4.68 14.46
C ASN A 109 9.64 3.19 14.44
N GLY A 110 10.19 2.39 13.51
CA GLY A 110 9.86 0.97 13.36
C GLY A 110 8.42 0.71 12.89
N ARG A 111 7.74 1.71 12.31
CA ARG A 111 6.35 1.62 11.89
C ARG A 111 6.27 1.50 10.36
N PRO A 112 5.82 0.35 9.81
CA PRO A 112 5.62 0.20 8.37
C PRO A 112 4.38 0.99 7.93
N PRO A 113 4.52 2.05 7.10
CA PRO A 113 3.37 2.79 6.59
C PRO A 113 2.86 2.18 5.29
N VAL A 114 1.55 2.33 5.03
CA VAL A 114 0.96 2.00 3.72
C VAL A 114 1.19 3.17 2.77
N LEU A 115 1.60 2.87 1.54
CA LEU A 115 1.79 3.82 0.46
C LEU A 115 0.63 3.68 -0.54
N LEU A 116 -0.04 4.77 -0.88
CA LEU A 116 -0.95 4.85 -2.02
C LEU A 116 -0.16 5.34 -3.23
N LEU A 117 0.05 4.47 -4.21
CA LEU A 117 0.82 4.72 -5.43
C LEU A 117 -0.08 5.33 -6.50
N PHE A 118 0.33 6.45 -7.07
CA PHE A 118 -0.38 7.11 -8.19
C PHE A 118 0.21 6.61 -9.51
N ARG A 119 -0.50 5.70 -10.19
CA ARG A 119 -0.06 5.07 -11.44
C ARG A 119 -0.69 5.70 -12.67
N THR A 120 -1.92 6.18 -12.54
CA THR A 120 -2.75 6.51 -13.69
C THR A 120 -3.17 7.97 -13.74
N ARG A 121 -3.59 8.40 -14.93
CA ARG A 121 -4.26 9.68 -15.18
C ARG A 121 -5.70 9.43 -15.62
N GLY A 122 -6.58 10.33 -15.22
CA GLY A 122 -8.00 10.28 -15.60
C GLY A 122 -8.81 9.22 -14.84
N PHE A 123 -10.11 9.47 -14.77
CA PHE A 123 -11.04 8.73 -13.89
C PHE A 123 -11.29 7.28 -14.32
N ARG A 124 -11.16 6.96 -15.63
CA ARG A 124 -11.43 5.59 -16.13
C ARG A 124 -10.49 4.54 -15.58
N GLN A 125 -9.33 4.95 -15.12
CA GLN A 125 -8.28 4.04 -14.63
C GLN A 125 -8.01 4.20 -13.13
N ILE A 126 -8.90 4.84 -12.38
CA ILE A 126 -8.71 5.11 -10.95
C ILE A 126 -8.40 3.83 -10.14
N LEU A 127 -8.98 2.71 -10.53
CA LEU A 127 -8.79 1.41 -9.88
C LEU A 127 -7.42 0.78 -10.16
N ASN A 128 -6.64 1.31 -11.10
CA ASN A 128 -5.28 0.83 -11.38
C ASN A 128 -4.23 1.47 -10.43
N ASN A 129 -4.63 2.47 -9.63
CA ASN A 129 -3.80 2.92 -8.53
C ASN A 129 -3.65 1.81 -7.50
N HIS A 130 -2.50 1.75 -6.84
CA HIS A 130 -2.13 0.60 -6.03
C HIS A 130 -1.73 0.99 -4.62
N GLN A 131 -1.82 0.03 -3.68
CA GLN A 131 -1.39 0.23 -2.31
C GLN A 131 -0.41 -0.87 -1.93
N VAL A 132 0.72 -0.46 -1.30
CA VAL A 132 1.78 -1.35 -0.82
C VAL A 132 2.18 -0.95 0.60
N LEU A 133 2.80 -1.85 1.35
CA LEU A 133 3.30 -1.57 2.68
C LEU A 133 4.82 -1.36 2.63
N ALA A 134 5.30 -0.17 3.01
CA ALA A 134 6.73 0.08 3.10
C ALA A 134 7.31 -0.55 4.37
N ILE A 135 8.37 -1.34 4.21
CA ILE A 135 8.99 -2.12 5.30
C ILE A 135 10.43 -1.73 5.59
N GLY A 136 11.07 -1.03 4.66
CA GLY A 136 12.45 -0.58 4.83
C GLY A 136 12.78 0.60 3.92
N TYR A 137 13.89 1.28 4.23
CA TYR A 137 14.43 2.39 3.44
C TYR A 137 15.95 2.38 3.48
N GLN A 138 16.57 2.50 2.34
CA GLN A 138 18.01 2.63 2.19
C GLN A 138 18.35 3.75 1.20
N GLN A 139 19.22 4.68 1.59
CA GLN A 139 19.85 5.61 0.66
C GLN A 139 20.99 4.86 -0.05
N ARG A 140 20.95 4.79 -1.39
CA ARG A 140 21.94 4.12 -2.21
C ARG A 140 23.04 5.08 -2.68
N SER A 141 22.64 6.33 -3.03
CA SER A 141 23.52 7.44 -3.38
C SER A 141 22.88 8.77 -2.95
N ALA A 142 23.49 9.91 -3.30
CA ALA A 142 22.89 11.23 -3.03
C ALA A 142 21.48 11.34 -3.60
N ASP A 143 21.26 10.83 -4.82
CA ASP A 143 20.02 11.00 -5.58
C ASP A 143 19.20 9.72 -5.74
N LEU A 144 19.67 8.58 -5.22
CA LEU A 144 18.98 7.28 -5.35
C LEU A 144 18.68 6.68 -3.98
N ALA A 145 17.41 6.40 -3.75
CA ALA A 145 16.92 5.66 -2.58
C ALA A 145 16.18 4.40 -3.01
N GLU A 146 16.16 3.42 -2.12
CA GLU A 146 15.40 2.18 -2.27
C GLU A 146 14.48 2.00 -1.07
N ILE A 147 13.22 1.66 -1.34
CA ILE A 147 12.21 1.32 -0.35
C ILE A 147 11.89 -0.15 -0.49
N GLY A 148 12.15 -0.95 0.55
CA GLY A 148 11.64 -2.31 0.64
C GLY A 148 10.14 -2.29 0.87
N ILE A 149 9.38 -3.11 0.14
CA ILE A 149 7.93 -3.14 0.23
C ILE A 149 7.39 -4.56 0.32
N TYR A 150 6.25 -4.70 0.97
CA TYR A 150 5.32 -5.80 0.80
C TYR A 150 4.23 -5.37 -0.19
N ASP A 151 4.15 -6.06 -1.32
CA ASP A 151 3.13 -5.86 -2.34
C ASP A 151 2.16 -7.05 -2.35
N PRO A 152 0.85 -6.83 -2.07
CA PRO A 152 -0.15 -7.90 -2.04
C PRO A 152 -0.30 -8.66 -3.36
N ASN A 153 0.13 -8.09 -4.49
CA ASN A 153 0.09 -8.76 -5.79
C ASN A 153 1.11 -9.91 -5.89
N TYR A 154 2.15 -9.88 -5.05
CA TYR A 154 3.24 -10.88 -5.07
C TYR A 154 3.24 -11.79 -3.83
N GLY A 155 2.20 -11.70 -2.98
CA GLY A 155 2.06 -12.55 -1.81
C GLY A 155 3.17 -12.30 -0.79
N GLN A 156 3.85 -13.37 -0.34
CA GLN A 156 4.89 -13.30 0.69
C GLN A 156 6.28 -12.88 0.17
N GLN A 157 6.39 -12.42 -1.07
CA GLN A 157 7.66 -11.99 -1.64
C GLN A 157 7.98 -10.55 -1.25
N THR A 158 9.24 -10.29 -0.96
CA THR A 158 9.75 -8.92 -0.80
C THR A 158 9.95 -8.29 -2.17
N ALA A 159 9.42 -7.10 -2.36
CA ALA A 159 9.65 -6.27 -3.53
C ALA A 159 10.35 -4.97 -3.12
N ALA A 160 10.80 -4.19 -4.10
CA ALA A 160 11.45 -2.92 -3.85
C ALA A 160 10.94 -1.84 -4.80
N MET A 161 11.03 -0.60 -4.35
CA MET A 161 10.82 0.60 -5.17
C MET A 161 12.09 1.43 -5.18
N SER A 162 12.61 1.73 -6.36
CA SER A 162 13.72 2.67 -6.54
C SER A 162 13.18 4.06 -6.80
N ILE A 163 13.73 5.06 -6.12
CA ILE A 163 13.33 6.46 -6.23
C ILE A 163 14.57 7.28 -6.55
N SER A 164 14.55 7.96 -7.71
CA SER A 164 15.56 8.95 -8.05
C SER A 164 15.05 10.36 -7.79
N SER A 165 15.86 11.17 -7.15
CA SER A 165 15.67 12.61 -6.96
C SER A 165 16.53 13.47 -7.89
N ASP A 166 17.29 12.85 -8.80
CA ASP A 166 18.03 13.55 -9.83
C ASP A 166 17.10 14.49 -10.60
N PRO A 167 17.39 15.81 -10.67
CA PRO A 167 16.52 16.78 -11.35
C PRO A 167 16.24 16.44 -12.82
N GLU A 168 17.16 15.81 -13.51
CA GLU A 168 17.01 15.42 -14.92
C GLU A 168 16.23 14.09 -15.06
N HIS A 169 16.31 13.22 -14.05
CA HIS A 169 15.77 11.86 -14.13
C HIS A 169 14.99 11.46 -12.87
N VAL A 170 14.02 12.27 -12.48
CA VAL A 170 13.13 11.92 -11.35
C VAL A 170 12.22 10.75 -11.75
N PHE A 171 12.38 9.61 -11.09
CA PHE A 171 11.51 8.46 -11.27
C PHE A 171 11.17 7.76 -9.94
N ILE A 172 10.06 7.04 -9.97
CA ILE A 172 9.64 6.10 -8.92
C ILE A 172 9.32 4.80 -9.64
N ARG A 173 10.14 3.78 -9.46
CA ARG A 173 10.04 2.52 -10.20
C ARG A 173 9.97 1.34 -9.24
N HIS A 174 8.99 0.49 -9.46
CA HIS A 174 8.85 -0.79 -8.78
C HIS A 174 9.82 -1.82 -9.36
N SER A 175 10.28 -2.78 -8.56
CA SER A 175 11.18 -3.87 -9.00
C SER A 175 10.58 -4.76 -10.10
N THR A 176 9.27 -4.73 -10.27
CA THR A 176 8.52 -5.42 -11.33
C THR A 176 8.40 -4.63 -12.63
N GLY A 177 8.99 -3.42 -12.66
CA GLY A 177 9.08 -2.58 -13.85
C GLY A 177 8.04 -1.47 -13.95
N GLU A 178 6.99 -1.48 -13.13
CA GLU A 178 5.98 -0.41 -13.12
C GLU A 178 6.61 0.91 -12.67
N VAL A 179 6.14 2.00 -13.29
CA VAL A 179 6.55 3.37 -12.96
C VAL A 179 5.38 4.11 -12.35
N ASP A 180 5.61 4.67 -11.17
CA ASP A 180 4.62 5.44 -10.45
C ASP A 180 4.86 6.95 -10.65
N ARG A 181 3.78 7.71 -10.73
CA ARG A 181 3.79 9.18 -10.86
C ARG A 181 4.11 9.87 -9.52
N GLY A 182 3.89 9.17 -8.42
CA GLY A 182 4.07 9.64 -7.04
C GLY A 182 3.43 8.69 -6.06
N PHE A 183 3.56 9.01 -4.77
CA PHE A 183 2.84 8.30 -3.72
C PHE A 183 2.48 9.18 -2.53
N LEU A 184 1.42 8.77 -1.83
CA LEU A 184 0.99 9.32 -0.55
C LEU A 184 1.26 8.31 0.58
N VAL A 185 1.86 8.77 1.68
CA VAL A 185 2.02 7.95 2.90
C VAL A 185 0.74 8.02 3.72
N MET A 186 0.09 6.87 3.88
CA MET A 186 -1.14 6.72 4.64
C MET A 186 -0.84 6.27 6.08
N ASP A 187 -1.36 6.99 7.06
CA ASP A 187 -1.30 6.57 8.45
C ASP A 187 -2.42 5.60 8.78
N ASN A 188 -2.13 4.63 9.66
CA ASN A 188 -3.12 3.78 10.28
C ASN A 188 -3.68 4.49 11.54
N GLY A 189 -4.59 5.46 11.35
CA GLY A 189 -5.09 6.33 12.43
C GLY A 189 -5.85 5.62 13.56
N PHE A 190 -6.31 4.38 13.34
CA PHE A 190 -7.10 3.60 14.30
C PHE A 190 -6.44 2.26 14.64
N LYS A 191 -5.12 2.27 14.80
CA LYS A 191 -4.31 1.05 15.02
C LYS A 191 -4.87 0.11 16.08
N SER A 192 -5.11 0.61 17.29
CA SER A 192 -5.54 -0.22 18.42
C SER A 192 -6.94 -0.82 18.20
N LEU A 193 -7.85 -0.08 17.59
CA LEU A 193 -9.21 -0.55 17.32
C LEU A 193 -9.21 -1.68 16.28
N PHE A 194 -8.52 -1.50 15.16
CA PHE A 194 -8.50 -2.53 14.11
C PHE A 194 -7.67 -3.75 14.52
N ALA A 195 -6.57 -3.59 15.23
CA ALA A 195 -5.83 -4.72 15.78
C ALA A 195 -6.67 -5.51 16.81
N TRP A 196 -7.48 -4.84 17.60
CA TRP A 196 -8.44 -5.47 18.51
C TRP A 196 -9.57 -6.18 17.75
N LEU A 197 -10.18 -5.53 16.74
CA LEU A 197 -11.19 -6.13 15.87
C LEU A 197 -10.67 -7.35 15.12
N TYR A 198 -9.43 -7.30 14.63
CA TYR A 198 -8.78 -8.45 13.98
C TYR A 198 -8.76 -9.68 14.89
N ARG A 199 -8.43 -9.49 16.16
CA ARG A 199 -8.38 -10.59 17.16
C ARG A 199 -9.74 -11.24 17.39
N ILE A 200 -10.84 -10.47 17.27
CA ILE A 200 -12.19 -10.96 17.53
C ILE A 200 -12.83 -11.58 16.28
N VAL A 201 -12.68 -10.92 15.14
CA VAL A 201 -13.39 -11.27 13.91
C VAL A 201 -12.69 -12.39 13.15
N ILE A 202 -11.36 -12.43 13.24
CA ILE A 202 -10.52 -13.42 12.55
C ILE A 202 -10.07 -14.48 13.58
N ARG A 203 -10.94 -15.46 13.77
CA ARG A 203 -10.68 -16.64 14.60
C ARG A 203 -10.31 -17.84 13.74
#